data_f608d3fbf83b21a6008a6e2bfd06d3da
#
_entry.id   f608d3fbf83b21a6008a6e2bfd06d3da
#
_cell.length_a   1.000
_cell.length_b   1.000
_cell.length_c   1.000
_cell.angle_alpha   90.00
_cell.angle_beta   90.00
_cell.angle_gamma   90.00
#
_symmetry.space_group_name_H-M   'P 1'
#
loop_
_entity.id
_entity.type
_entity.pdbx_description
1 polymer ?
#
loop_
_entity_poly.entity_id
_entity_poly.type
_entity_poly.pdbx_seq_one_letter_code
_entity_poly.pdbx_strand_id
1 'polypeptide(L)'
;MKIAIRYYTKTGNTKKLAEALSEAVGVEALTVDTPLTEDIDILFLGSAVYAAGVDSKIKEFIESINVNVGKIVNFSSAALIESTYKQVKKIAEDNGLTMAEEEFHCRGAFKLVHRGHPNDEDVNNLVEFAKKIVSP
;
A
#
# COMPACT_ATOMS: atom_id res chain seq x y z
N MET A 1 -9.05 9.05 14.81
CA MET A 1 -7.89 8.87 13.91
C MET A 1 -8.36 8.88 12.48
N LYS A 2 -7.75 9.72 11.65
CA LYS A 2 -8.09 9.80 10.23
C LYS A 2 -7.17 8.90 9.43
N ILE A 3 -7.76 8.02 8.63
CA ILE A 3 -7.08 7.01 7.85
C ILE A 3 -7.49 7.15 6.39
N ALA A 4 -6.54 6.99 5.48
CA ALA A 4 -6.82 6.91 4.06
C ALA A 4 -6.12 5.70 3.46
N ILE A 5 -6.70 5.15 2.41
CA ILE A 5 -6.13 4.03 1.66
C ILE A 5 -6.03 4.45 0.20
N ARG A 6 -4.83 4.34 -0.36
CA ARG A 6 -4.57 4.60 -1.78
C ARG A 6 -3.72 3.48 -2.34
N TYR A 7 -4.02 3.07 -3.56
CA TYR A 7 -3.28 1.95 -4.17
C TYR A 7 -3.17 2.11 -5.67
N TYR A 8 -2.19 1.41 -6.26
CA TYR A 8 -2.05 1.25 -7.69
C TYR A 8 -1.80 -0.22 -8.02
N THR A 9 -2.48 -0.73 -9.04
CA THR A 9 -2.35 -2.11 -9.46
C THR A 9 -2.57 -2.23 -10.97
N LYS A 10 -1.85 -3.17 -11.60
CA LYS A 10 -2.07 -3.53 -13.01
C LYS A 10 -2.82 -4.86 -13.13
N THR A 11 -2.60 -5.78 -12.19
CA THR A 11 -3.12 -7.15 -12.28
C THR A 11 -4.27 -7.42 -11.33
N GLY A 12 -4.58 -6.47 -10.43
CA GLY A 12 -5.64 -6.66 -9.43
C GLY A 12 -5.17 -7.23 -8.10
N ASN A 13 -3.90 -7.60 -7.96
CA ASN A 13 -3.38 -8.17 -6.72
C ASN A 13 -3.45 -7.17 -5.57
N THR A 14 -2.93 -5.97 -5.79
CA THR A 14 -2.94 -4.93 -4.77
C THR A 14 -4.36 -4.44 -4.49
N LYS A 15 -5.23 -4.43 -5.51
CA LYS A 15 -6.63 -4.08 -5.32
C LYS A 15 -7.33 -5.04 -4.35
N LYS A 16 -7.06 -6.34 -4.48
CA LYS A 16 -7.62 -7.34 -3.59
C LYS A 16 -7.20 -7.08 -2.13
N LEU A 17 -5.93 -6.74 -1.92
CA LEU A 17 -5.42 -6.39 -0.60
C LEU A 17 -6.07 -5.10 -0.09
N ALA A 18 -6.18 -4.09 -0.94
CA ALA A 18 -6.75 -2.79 -0.56
C ALA A 18 -8.23 -2.92 -0.16
N GLU A 19 -8.99 -3.75 -0.86
CA GLU A 19 -10.39 -3.98 -0.53
C GLU A 19 -10.56 -4.68 0.82
N ALA A 20 -9.72 -5.67 1.10
CA ALA A 20 -9.72 -6.35 2.40
C ALA A 20 -9.34 -5.39 3.53
N LEU A 21 -8.36 -4.54 3.29
CA LEU A 21 -7.94 -3.52 4.24
C LEU A 21 -9.07 -2.52 4.51
N SER A 22 -9.76 -2.10 3.45
CA SER A 22 -10.91 -1.21 3.53
C SER A 22 -11.98 -1.75 4.47
N GLU A 23 -12.32 -3.02 4.34
CA GLU A 23 -13.28 -3.65 5.23
C GLU A 23 -12.79 -3.70 6.68
N ALA A 24 -11.51 -3.96 6.87
CA ALA A 24 -10.94 -4.10 8.21
C ALA A 24 -10.90 -2.78 8.98
N VAL A 25 -10.62 -1.67 8.31
CA VAL A 25 -10.45 -0.36 8.98
C VAL A 25 -11.63 0.59 8.75
N GLY A 26 -12.60 0.22 7.93
CA GLY A 26 -13.81 1.01 7.74
C GLY A 26 -13.62 2.27 6.90
N VAL A 27 -12.63 2.29 6.02
CA VAL A 27 -12.31 3.44 5.17
C VAL A 27 -12.29 2.97 3.70
N GLU A 28 -12.82 3.79 2.80
CA GLU A 28 -12.86 3.45 1.38
C GLU A 28 -11.46 3.36 0.78
N ALA A 29 -11.21 2.32 0.01
CA ALA A 29 -9.96 2.16 -0.73
C ALA A 29 -10.13 2.80 -2.11
N LEU A 30 -9.25 3.75 -2.43
CA LEU A 30 -9.27 4.46 -3.71
C LEU A 30 -7.91 4.32 -4.40
N THR A 31 -7.91 4.49 -5.72
CA THR A 31 -6.64 4.45 -6.46
C THR A 31 -5.85 5.73 -6.24
N VAL A 32 -4.56 5.70 -6.58
CA VAL A 32 -3.69 6.87 -6.47
C VAL A 32 -4.07 8.01 -7.42
N ASP A 33 -5.03 7.79 -8.32
CA ASP A 33 -5.57 8.85 -9.16
C ASP A 33 -6.46 9.81 -8.35
N THR A 34 -6.88 9.42 -7.16
CA THR A 34 -7.68 10.26 -6.27
C THR A 34 -6.76 10.92 -5.24
N PRO A 35 -6.58 12.25 -5.28
CA PRO A 35 -5.68 12.92 -4.35
C PRO A 35 -6.22 12.94 -2.92
N LEU A 36 -5.31 13.15 -1.97
CA LEU A 36 -5.69 13.41 -0.59
C LEU A 36 -6.13 14.86 -0.48
N THR A 37 -7.25 15.10 0.20
CA THR A 37 -7.87 16.43 0.31
C THR A 37 -7.89 16.98 1.72
N GLU A 38 -7.48 16.21 2.71
CA GLU A 38 -7.43 16.63 4.10
C GLU A 38 -6.25 16.00 4.82
N ASP A 39 -5.88 16.58 5.97
CA ASP A 39 -4.82 16.01 6.80
C ASP A 39 -5.26 14.65 7.34
N ILE A 40 -4.34 13.70 7.34
CA ILE A 40 -4.61 12.33 7.82
C ILE A 40 -3.49 11.86 8.74
N ASP A 41 -3.83 10.93 9.63
CA ASP A 41 -2.86 10.35 10.57
C ASP A 41 -2.10 9.20 9.94
N ILE A 42 -2.81 8.33 9.23
CA ILE A 42 -2.22 7.14 8.60
C ILE A 42 -2.67 7.05 7.15
N LEU A 43 -1.70 6.96 6.25
CA LEU A 43 -1.94 6.61 4.85
C LEU A 43 -1.46 5.19 4.61
N PHE A 44 -2.39 4.27 4.34
CA PHE A 44 -2.02 2.96 3.83
C PHE A 44 -1.82 3.08 2.32
N LEU A 45 -0.60 2.86 1.86
CA LEU A 45 -0.24 3.00 0.46
C LEU A 45 0.13 1.64 -0.13
N GLY A 46 -0.68 1.22 -1.10
CA GLY A 46 -0.53 -0.09 -1.73
C GLY A 46 0.15 0.00 -3.09
N SER A 47 1.10 -0.90 -3.32
CA SER A 47 1.86 -0.94 -4.56
C SER A 47 2.24 -2.37 -4.92
N ALA A 48 2.77 -2.53 -6.13
CA ALA A 48 3.29 -3.80 -6.59
C ALA A 48 4.54 -3.58 -7.43
N VAL A 49 5.40 -4.59 -7.46
CA VAL A 49 6.55 -4.61 -8.36
C VAL A 49 6.32 -5.71 -9.38
N TYR A 50 6.40 -5.35 -10.65
CA TYR A 50 6.14 -6.29 -11.73
C TYR A 50 7.43 -6.84 -12.35
N ALA A 51 8.36 -6.00 -12.72
CA ALA A 51 9.61 -6.45 -13.32
C ALA A 51 10.84 -5.76 -12.72
N ALA A 52 10.87 -4.44 -12.71
CA ALA A 52 12.07 -3.69 -12.37
C ALA A 52 11.86 -2.63 -11.28
N GLY A 53 10.68 -2.55 -10.69
CA GLY A 53 10.46 -1.57 -9.63
C GLY A 53 9.03 -1.16 -9.49
N VAL A 54 8.82 -0.21 -8.58
CA VAL A 54 7.52 0.38 -8.29
C VAL A 54 7.09 1.25 -9.46
N ASP A 55 5.82 1.20 -9.81
CA ASP A 55 5.28 1.99 -10.91
C ASP A 55 5.42 3.49 -10.64
N SER A 56 5.67 4.27 -11.71
CA SER A 56 5.82 5.72 -11.61
C SER A 56 4.57 6.40 -11.04
N LYS A 57 3.41 5.79 -11.13
CA LYS A 57 2.17 6.32 -10.55
C LYS A 57 2.27 6.50 -9.03
N ILE A 58 2.99 5.60 -8.36
CA ILE A 58 3.22 5.71 -6.92
C ILE A 58 4.09 6.94 -6.63
N LYS A 59 5.16 7.13 -7.40
CA LYS A 59 6.03 8.29 -7.24
C LYS A 59 5.26 9.59 -7.48
N GLU A 60 4.51 9.66 -8.58
CA GLU A 60 3.70 10.82 -8.90
C GLU A 60 2.71 11.15 -7.80
N PHE A 61 2.05 10.13 -7.24
CA PHE A 61 1.12 10.33 -6.14
C PHE A 61 1.80 10.91 -4.91
N ILE A 62 2.94 10.34 -4.50
CA ILE A 62 3.66 10.81 -3.32
C ILE A 62 4.11 12.27 -3.53
N GLU A 63 4.61 12.60 -4.71
CA GLU A 63 5.05 13.96 -5.04
C GLU A 63 3.89 14.95 -5.04
N SER A 64 2.66 14.48 -5.26
CA SER A 64 1.48 15.34 -5.31
C SER A 64 0.86 15.62 -3.94
N ILE A 65 1.28 14.93 -2.89
CA ILE A 65 0.71 15.10 -1.55
C ILE A 65 1.00 16.50 -1.04
N ASN A 66 -0.06 17.24 -0.74
CA ASN A 66 0.04 18.62 -0.24
C ASN A 66 -0.72 18.82 1.06
N VAL A 67 -1.02 17.75 1.77
CA VAL A 67 -1.65 17.76 3.09
C VAL A 67 -0.71 17.10 4.09
N ASN A 68 -1.00 17.26 5.39
CA ASN A 68 -0.20 16.62 6.42
C ASN A 68 -0.56 15.14 6.52
N VAL A 69 0.46 14.28 6.52
CA VAL A 69 0.30 12.84 6.69
C VAL A 69 1.17 12.41 7.86
N GLY A 70 0.56 11.85 8.89
CA GLY A 70 1.29 11.44 10.09
C GLY A 70 2.34 10.37 9.78
N LYS A 71 1.92 9.31 9.09
CA LYS A 71 2.85 8.30 8.60
C LYS A 71 2.24 7.53 7.42
N ILE A 72 3.12 7.00 6.57
CA ILE A 72 2.73 6.12 5.48
C ILE A 72 3.01 4.68 5.92
N VAL A 73 2.02 3.81 5.79
CA VAL A 73 2.16 2.38 6.05
C VAL A 73 2.06 1.65 4.70
N ASN A 74 3.17 1.05 4.28
CA ASN A 74 3.25 0.38 2.99
C ASN A 74 2.62 -1.01 3.05
N PHE A 75 1.81 -1.35 2.05
CA PHE A 75 1.43 -2.73 1.81
C PHE A 75 1.65 -3.06 0.34
N SER A 76 2.09 -4.27 0.05
CA SER A 76 2.50 -4.58 -1.31
C SER A 76 2.30 -6.05 -1.67
N SER A 77 2.19 -6.28 -2.98
CA SER A 77 2.32 -7.61 -3.56
C SER A 77 3.46 -7.59 -4.56
N ALA A 78 4.26 -8.65 -4.61
CA ALA A 78 5.39 -8.73 -5.51
C ALA A 78 5.62 -10.18 -5.95
N ALA A 79 5.88 -10.37 -7.24
CA ALA A 79 6.16 -11.70 -7.78
C ALA A 79 7.63 -12.07 -7.69
N LEU A 80 8.52 -11.11 -7.97
CA LEU A 80 9.96 -11.37 -8.15
C LEU A 80 10.84 -10.86 -7.02
N ILE A 81 10.39 -9.88 -6.27
CA ILE A 81 11.11 -9.39 -5.09
C ILE A 81 10.21 -9.48 -3.87
N GLU A 82 10.78 -9.34 -2.70
CA GLU A 82 10.04 -9.52 -1.46
C GLU A 82 9.03 -8.42 -1.21
N SER A 83 9.43 -7.15 -1.36
CA SER A 83 8.61 -6.01 -0.97
C SER A 83 8.97 -4.77 -1.77
N THR A 84 8.02 -3.83 -1.85
CA THR A 84 8.23 -2.50 -2.42
C THR A 84 8.75 -1.50 -1.39
N TYR A 85 8.88 -1.91 -0.14
CA TYR A 85 9.12 -1.01 1.01
C TYR A 85 10.28 -0.03 0.82
N LYS A 86 11.45 -0.54 0.45
CA LYS A 86 12.65 0.31 0.33
C LYS A 86 12.49 1.39 -0.73
N GLN A 87 11.86 1.05 -1.85
CA GLN A 87 11.66 2.00 -2.95
C GLN A 87 10.65 3.08 -2.56
N VAL A 88 9.53 2.69 -1.96
CA VAL A 88 8.50 3.64 -1.51
C VAL A 88 9.05 4.52 -0.39
N LYS A 89 9.82 3.95 0.54
CA LYS A 89 10.43 4.70 1.63
C LYS A 89 11.34 5.81 1.11
N LYS A 90 12.19 5.49 0.13
CA LYS A 90 13.07 6.49 -0.46
C LYS A 90 12.28 7.64 -1.08
N ILE A 91 11.25 7.32 -1.85
CA ILE A 91 10.40 8.34 -2.48
C ILE A 91 9.72 9.21 -1.42
N ALA A 92 9.17 8.59 -0.38
CA ALA A 92 8.48 9.31 0.68
C ALA A 92 9.43 10.26 1.42
N GLU A 93 10.60 9.77 1.80
CA GLU A 93 11.60 10.58 2.53
C GLU A 93 12.14 11.71 1.66
N ASP A 94 12.33 11.47 0.37
CA ASP A 94 12.76 12.53 -0.58
C ASP A 94 11.72 13.65 -0.68
N ASN A 95 10.47 13.37 -0.32
CA ASN A 95 9.38 14.35 -0.34
C ASN A 95 8.97 14.83 1.06
N GLY A 96 9.79 14.57 2.07
CA GLY A 96 9.56 15.07 3.43
C GLY A 96 8.47 14.32 4.20
N LEU A 97 8.10 13.13 3.76
CA LEU A 97 7.08 12.33 4.42
C LEU A 97 7.70 11.25 5.29
N THR A 98 6.97 10.83 6.31
CA THR A 98 7.42 9.80 7.26
C THR A 98 6.88 8.43 6.85
N MET A 99 7.79 7.47 6.69
CA MET A 99 7.44 6.09 6.41
C MET A 99 7.48 5.28 7.70
N ALA A 100 6.39 4.58 8.01
CA ALA A 100 6.36 3.70 9.17
C ALA A 100 7.35 2.54 8.97
N GLU A 101 7.95 2.06 10.06
CA GLU A 101 8.84 0.89 9.98
C GLU A 101 8.06 -0.39 9.68
N GLU A 102 6.84 -0.49 10.21
CA GLU A 102 5.97 -1.63 9.96
C GLU A 102 5.47 -1.58 8.52
N GLU A 103 5.44 -2.74 7.87
CA GLU A 103 4.89 -2.86 6.53
C GLU A 103 4.33 -4.27 6.32
N PHE A 104 3.43 -4.41 5.36
CA PHE A 104 2.91 -5.71 4.96
C PHE A 104 3.31 -6.01 3.52
N HIS A 105 3.74 -7.23 3.26
CA HIS A 105 3.94 -7.69 1.89
C HIS A 105 3.56 -9.16 1.76
N CYS A 106 3.18 -9.54 0.54
CA CYS A 106 2.91 -10.92 0.19
C CYS A 106 3.27 -11.14 -1.28
N ARG A 107 3.20 -12.39 -1.73
CA ARG A 107 3.41 -12.68 -3.15
C ARG A 107 2.17 -12.29 -3.94
N GLY A 108 2.37 -11.83 -5.17
CA GLY A 108 1.30 -11.54 -6.11
C GLY A 108 1.48 -12.37 -7.37
N ALA A 109 0.39 -12.85 -7.94
CA ALA A 109 0.44 -13.61 -9.18
C ALA A 109 0.94 -12.74 -10.33
N PHE A 110 1.90 -13.25 -11.09
CA PHE A 110 2.41 -12.58 -12.29
C PHE A 110 2.76 -13.65 -13.32
N LYS A 111 1.97 -13.73 -14.40
CA LYS A 111 2.08 -14.79 -15.41
C LYS A 111 1.91 -16.16 -14.71
N LEU A 112 2.95 -17.00 -14.72
CA LEU A 112 2.89 -18.31 -14.09
C LEU A 112 3.51 -18.34 -12.69
N VAL A 113 4.02 -17.21 -12.21
CA VAL A 113 4.69 -17.10 -10.91
C VAL A 113 3.66 -16.80 -9.82
N HIS A 114 3.70 -17.56 -8.72
CA HIS A 114 2.85 -17.37 -7.54
C HIS A 114 1.35 -17.29 -7.86
N ARG A 115 0.89 -18.15 -8.77
CA ARG A 115 -0.53 -18.25 -9.10
C ARG A 115 -1.34 -18.55 -7.84
N GLY A 116 -2.47 -17.86 -7.71
CA GLY A 116 -3.32 -18.00 -6.54
C GLY A 116 -2.98 -17.05 -5.39
N HIS A 117 -1.95 -16.23 -5.51
CA HIS A 117 -1.62 -15.20 -4.52
C HIS A 117 -2.01 -13.80 -5.04
N PRO A 118 -2.52 -12.89 -4.20
CA PRO A 118 -2.81 -13.13 -2.78
C PRO A 118 -3.94 -14.15 -2.58
N ASN A 119 -3.78 -15.02 -1.58
CA ASN A 119 -4.81 -15.96 -1.20
C ASN A 119 -5.51 -15.52 0.10
N ASP A 120 -6.41 -16.36 0.61
CA ASP A 120 -7.16 -16.01 1.83
C ASP A 120 -6.26 -15.84 3.04
N GLU A 121 -5.19 -16.62 3.14
CA GLU A 121 -4.22 -16.48 4.24
C GLU A 121 -3.50 -15.14 4.15
N ASP A 122 -3.09 -14.73 2.95
CA ASP A 122 -2.46 -13.42 2.73
C ASP A 122 -3.39 -12.30 3.16
N VAL A 123 -4.67 -12.39 2.79
CA VAL A 123 -5.68 -11.40 3.16
C VAL A 123 -5.89 -11.36 4.67
N ASN A 124 -5.98 -12.51 5.31
CA ASN A 124 -6.15 -12.58 6.77
C ASN A 124 -4.96 -11.98 7.50
N ASN A 125 -3.75 -12.24 7.01
CA ASN A 125 -2.54 -11.68 7.59
C ASN A 125 -2.51 -10.14 7.46
N LEU A 126 -2.97 -9.61 6.34
CA LEU A 126 -3.08 -8.17 6.15
C LEU A 126 -4.08 -7.55 7.12
N VAL A 127 -5.24 -8.18 7.29
CA VAL A 127 -6.28 -7.70 8.21
C VAL A 127 -5.75 -7.64 9.64
N GLU A 128 -5.06 -8.68 10.09
CA GLU A 128 -4.46 -8.70 11.44
C GLU A 128 -3.38 -7.63 11.57
N PHE A 129 -2.55 -7.43 10.56
CA PHE A 129 -1.55 -6.37 10.52
C PHE A 129 -2.22 -5.00 10.67
N ALA A 130 -3.25 -4.73 9.88
CA ALA A 130 -3.95 -3.45 9.89
C ALA A 130 -4.58 -3.16 11.26
N LYS A 131 -5.18 -4.15 11.88
CA LYS A 131 -5.77 -3.99 13.21
C LYS A 131 -4.73 -3.59 14.25
N LYS A 132 -3.53 -4.13 14.17
CA LYS A 132 -2.44 -3.75 15.08
C LYS A 132 -1.99 -2.31 14.83
N ILE A 133 -1.90 -1.91 13.58
CA ILE A 133 -1.46 -0.55 13.22
C ILE A 133 -2.43 0.51 13.74
N VAL A 134 -3.74 0.28 13.60
CA VAL A 134 -4.75 1.27 13.99
C VAL A 134 -5.18 1.17 15.45
N SER A 135 -4.74 0.16 16.18
CA SER A 135 -5.05 0.02 17.59
C SER A 135 -4.36 1.10 18.41
N PRO A 136 -5.06 1.68 19.40
CA PRO A 136 -4.44 2.66 20.28
C PRO A 136 -3.40 2.03 21.22
#